data_9ff5b253d7f0adeec63c6f2928f8092f
#
_entry.id   9ff5b253d7f0adeec63c6f2928f8092f
#
_cell.length_a   1.000
_cell.length_b   1.000
_cell.length_c   1.000
_cell.angle_alpha   90.00
_cell.angle_beta   90.00
_cell.angle_gamma   90.00
#
_symmetry.space_group_name_H-M   'P 1'
#
loop_
_entity.id
_entity.type
_entity.pdbx_description
1 polymer ?
#
loop_
_entity_poly.entity_id
_entity_poly.type
_entity_poly.pdbx_seq_one_letter_code
_entity_poly.pdbx_strand_id
1 'polypeptide(L)'
;MSDKNKTYCLINYGCQMNESDTEHYAGQLQELGYAPNPDFHTADIIIVNTCCVRESAEKKIAGKIGELKAVKRANPDVVICVAGCMAQKDGEKLRKKHPQVDLLLGTAYVNDFKRLLLEFLAERKAAVYTDLTIHQSEFEGHMVRQSSFAAWIPIMYGCNNFCTYCIVPYVRGRERSRSIDNIVAEIEAAVKDGYKEFTLLGQNVNSYGKDFGDKDAFAKLLRRVDIIPGVERIHYMTSHPRDMSEEVIKAVAECEHICENFHLPFQAGSSEILRRMNRGYTKEKYLELVKLVRKYVPDATITTDIIVGFPGETEEDFEETLDVVRQVGFTSAYTFIYSKRSGTPAAKMENQVPLAVKKERLNRLMALQNENSLKCHEKLVGQTVEVLAEGPSKQKTVWNGRTRTGALVLWPIEDKQYEVGQKVNVQIEAAQTWLVKGKAVD
;
A
#
# COMPACT_ATOMS: atom_id res chain seq x y z
N MET A 1 -9.77 -42.03 -13.12
CA MET A 1 -9.56 -41.01 -12.07
C MET A 1 -10.09 -39.71 -12.63
N SER A 2 -11.14 -39.10 -12.06
CA SER A 2 -11.73 -37.88 -12.60
C SER A 2 -10.66 -36.78 -12.56
N ASP A 3 -10.48 -36.10 -13.70
CA ASP A 3 -9.71 -34.85 -13.82
C ASP A 3 -10.39 -33.79 -12.95
N LYS A 4 -10.16 -33.85 -11.64
CA LYS A 4 -10.56 -32.78 -10.73
C LYS A 4 -9.61 -31.63 -11.01
N ASN A 5 -10.11 -30.55 -11.60
CA ASN A 5 -9.32 -29.34 -11.80
C ASN A 5 -8.68 -28.94 -10.46
N LYS A 6 -7.37 -28.90 -10.40
CA LYS A 6 -6.62 -28.45 -9.22
C LYS A 6 -6.94 -26.98 -8.95
N THR A 7 -7.11 -26.64 -7.68
CA THR A 7 -7.58 -25.31 -7.28
C THR A 7 -6.70 -24.64 -6.22
N TYR A 8 -6.75 -23.31 -6.17
CA TYR A 8 -6.03 -22.54 -5.15
C TYR A 8 -6.92 -21.48 -4.51
N CYS A 9 -6.64 -21.17 -3.24
CA CYS A 9 -7.25 -20.07 -2.50
C CYS A 9 -6.16 -19.10 -2.01
N LEU A 10 -6.33 -17.81 -2.28
CA LEU A 10 -5.44 -16.75 -1.81
C LEU A 10 -6.16 -15.95 -0.73
N ILE A 11 -5.53 -15.81 0.43
CA ILE A 11 -6.02 -15.04 1.57
C ILE A 11 -5.01 -13.93 1.84
N ASN A 12 -5.35 -12.69 1.49
CA ASN A 12 -4.46 -11.55 1.65
C ASN A 12 -4.80 -10.72 2.89
N TYR A 13 -3.79 -10.48 3.72
CA TYR A 13 -3.85 -9.58 4.86
C TYR A 13 -2.69 -8.58 4.74
N GLY A 14 -2.91 -7.46 4.01
CA GLY A 14 -1.76 -6.58 3.85
C GLY A 14 -2.05 -5.20 3.29
N CYS A 15 -0.99 -4.61 2.80
CA CYS A 15 -0.99 -3.37 2.03
C CYS A 15 -0.97 -3.69 0.53
N GLN A 16 -1.00 -2.66 -0.30
CA GLN A 16 -0.98 -2.78 -1.76
C GLN A 16 0.22 -3.60 -2.28
N MET A 17 1.36 -3.52 -1.60
CA MET A 17 2.51 -4.36 -1.94
C MET A 17 2.23 -5.86 -1.71
N ASN A 18 1.46 -6.22 -0.67
CA ASN A 18 1.01 -7.60 -0.49
C ASN A 18 -0.06 -8.00 -1.53
N GLU A 19 -0.88 -7.06 -1.98
CA GLU A 19 -1.83 -7.30 -3.07
C GLU A 19 -1.08 -7.65 -4.35
N SER A 20 -0.07 -6.85 -4.72
CA SER A 20 0.82 -7.15 -5.84
C SER A 20 1.54 -8.49 -5.68
N ASP A 21 2.13 -8.77 -4.50
CA ASP A 21 2.74 -10.09 -4.21
C ASP A 21 1.73 -11.24 -4.43
N THR A 22 0.45 -11.02 -4.10
CA THR A 22 -0.64 -12.01 -4.26
C THR A 22 -1.01 -12.22 -5.73
N GLU A 23 -1.00 -11.17 -6.56
CA GLU A 23 -1.20 -11.23 -8.01
C GLU A 23 -0.10 -12.06 -8.70
N HIS A 24 1.15 -11.95 -8.22
CA HIS A 24 2.26 -12.79 -8.66
C HIS A 24 2.07 -14.27 -8.30
N TYR A 25 1.63 -14.57 -7.08
CA TYR A 25 1.32 -15.96 -6.69
C TYR A 25 0.21 -16.54 -7.53
N ALA A 26 -0.85 -15.77 -7.81
CA ALA A 26 -1.96 -16.18 -8.65
C ALA A 26 -1.49 -16.56 -10.07
N GLY A 27 -0.67 -15.71 -10.69
CA GLY A 27 -0.10 -15.96 -12.01
C GLY A 27 0.70 -17.25 -12.08
N GLN A 28 1.63 -17.43 -11.14
CA GLN A 28 2.46 -18.65 -11.05
C GLN A 28 1.62 -19.93 -10.83
N LEU A 29 0.52 -19.85 -10.08
CA LEU A 29 -0.39 -20.99 -9.89
C LEU A 29 -1.19 -21.30 -11.14
N GLN A 30 -1.65 -20.28 -11.88
CA GLN A 30 -2.35 -20.48 -13.14
C GLN A 30 -1.44 -21.08 -14.23
N GLU A 31 -0.16 -20.67 -14.28
CA GLU A 31 0.86 -21.31 -15.13
C GLU A 31 1.06 -22.80 -14.82
N LEU A 32 0.82 -23.21 -13.57
CA LEU A 32 0.86 -24.62 -13.14
C LEU A 32 -0.48 -25.35 -13.36
N GLY A 33 -1.49 -24.70 -13.96
CA GLY A 33 -2.79 -25.27 -14.25
C GLY A 33 -3.78 -25.31 -13.09
N TYR A 34 -3.52 -24.53 -12.02
CA TYR A 34 -4.47 -24.37 -10.92
C TYR A 34 -5.51 -23.30 -11.22
N ALA A 35 -6.78 -23.55 -10.91
CA ALA A 35 -7.88 -22.59 -11.03
C ALA A 35 -8.17 -21.90 -9.68
N PRO A 36 -8.62 -20.61 -9.68
CA PRO A 36 -9.00 -19.94 -8.45
C PRO A 36 -10.24 -20.58 -7.78
N ASN A 37 -10.19 -20.71 -6.46
CA ASN A 37 -11.29 -21.18 -5.63
C ASN A 37 -11.41 -20.29 -4.39
N PRO A 38 -12.51 -19.53 -4.20
CA PRO A 38 -12.66 -18.66 -3.04
C PRO A 38 -12.87 -19.41 -1.73
N ASP A 39 -13.25 -20.69 -1.78
CA ASP A 39 -13.46 -21.53 -0.60
C ASP A 39 -12.16 -22.27 -0.22
N PHE A 40 -11.50 -21.79 0.82
CA PHE A 40 -10.27 -22.41 1.33
C PHE A 40 -10.49 -23.81 1.96
N HIS A 41 -11.74 -24.22 2.26
CA HIS A 41 -12.01 -25.55 2.77
C HIS A 41 -11.89 -26.64 1.70
N THR A 42 -12.04 -26.28 0.44
CA THR A 42 -12.04 -27.21 -0.70
C THR A 42 -10.89 -26.99 -1.69
N ALA A 43 -10.07 -25.95 -1.48
CA ALA A 43 -8.90 -25.67 -2.30
C ALA A 43 -7.78 -26.68 -2.06
N ASP A 44 -7.02 -27.01 -3.10
CA ASP A 44 -5.84 -27.88 -3.03
C ASP A 44 -4.60 -27.16 -2.53
N ILE A 45 -4.49 -25.85 -2.82
CA ILE A 45 -3.42 -24.98 -2.32
C ILE A 45 -4.04 -23.76 -1.65
N ILE A 46 -3.57 -23.41 -0.45
CA ILE A 46 -3.98 -22.22 0.28
C ILE A 46 -2.74 -21.37 0.55
N ILE A 47 -2.75 -20.12 0.07
CA ILE A 47 -1.69 -19.15 0.40
C ILE A 47 -2.29 -18.07 1.30
N VAL A 48 -1.68 -17.90 2.49
CA VAL A 48 -1.98 -16.79 3.39
C VAL A 48 -0.85 -15.77 3.26
N ASN A 49 -1.08 -14.69 2.51
CA ASN A 49 -0.13 -13.60 2.40
C ASN A 49 -0.31 -12.63 3.56
N THR A 50 0.78 -12.35 4.30
CA THR A 50 0.72 -11.79 5.64
C THR A 50 1.43 -10.44 5.76
N CYS A 51 0.87 -9.58 6.61
CA CYS A 51 1.45 -8.28 6.97
C CYS A 51 1.85 -8.25 8.46
N CYS A 52 2.86 -7.47 8.80
CA CYS A 52 3.25 -7.20 10.19
C CYS A 52 3.22 -5.70 10.55
N VAL A 53 2.55 -4.88 9.73
CA VAL A 53 2.47 -3.43 9.96
C VAL A 53 1.48 -3.07 11.08
N ARG A 54 0.46 -3.89 11.36
CA ARG A 54 -0.55 -3.64 12.40
C ARG A 54 -0.72 -4.86 13.31
N GLU A 55 -0.67 -4.66 14.62
CA GLU A 55 -0.87 -5.73 15.62
C GLU A 55 -2.23 -6.42 15.49
N SER A 56 -3.28 -5.65 15.19
CA SER A 56 -4.62 -6.21 14.96
C SER A 56 -4.65 -7.15 13.75
N ALA A 57 -3.86 -6.88 12.71
CA ALA A 57 -3.72 -7.75 11.56
C ALA A 57 -2.97 -9.04 11.95
N GLU A 58 -1.87 -8.95 12.72
CA GLU A 58 -1.14 -10.12 13.18
C GLU A 58 -2.03 -11.10 13.99
N LYS A 59 -2.89 -10.58 14.88
CA LYS A 59 -3.85 -11.40 15.64
C LYS A 59 -4.86 -12.10 14.73
N LYS A 60 -5.43 -11.39 13.74
CA LYS A 60 -6.36 -11.98 12.76
C LYS A 60 -5.69 -13.07 11.92
N ILE A 61 -4.47 -12.80 11.45
CA ILE A 61 -3.66 -13.74 10.68
C ILE A 61 -3.38 -15.01 11.48
N ALA A 62 -2.92 -14.87 12.73
CA ALA A 62 -2.66 -16.01 13.61
C ALA A 62 -3.92 -16.87 13.84
N GLY A 63 -5.10 -16.23 13.99
CA GLY A 63 -6.39 -16.92 14.07
C GLY A 63 -6.69 -17.70 12.80
N LYS A 64 -6.53 -17.06 11.61
CA LYS A 64 -6.78 -17.73 10.32
C LYS A 64 -5.83 -18.91 10.09
N ILE A 65 -4.53 -18.76 10.36
CA ILE A 65 -3.59 -19.88 10.25
C ILE A 65 -3.99 -21.02 11.21
N GLY A 66 -4.48 -20.69 12.42
CA GLY A 66 -4.99 -21.69 13.36
C GLY A 66 -6.21 -22.47 12.82
N GLU A 67 -7.13 -21.78 12.14
CA GLU A 67 -8.31 -22.37 11.49
C GLU A 67 -7.91 -23.40 10.42
N LEU A 68 -6.86 -23.15 9.65
CA LEU A 68 -6.37 -24.07 8.62
C LEU A 68 -5.89 -25.41 9.17
N LYS A 69 -5.70 -25.55 10.49
CA LYS A 69 -5.43 -26.85 11.11
C LYS A 69 -6.57 -27.85 10.92
N ALA A 70 -7.82 -27.38 10.93
CA ALA A 70 -8.97 -28.21 10.66
C ALA A 70 -9.02 -28.67 9.19
N VAL A 71 -8.69 -27.76 8.26
CA VAL A 71 -8.62 -28.07 6.82
C VAL A 71 -7.53 -29.13 6.56
N LYS A 72 -6.34 -28.97 7.13
CA LYS A 72 -5.24 -29.94 6.99
C LYS A 72 -5.58 -31.32 7.56
N ARG A 73 -6.39 -31.39 8.62
CA ARG A 73 -6.88 -32.66 9.19
C ARG A 73 -7.92 -33.34 8.29
N ALA A 74 -8.81 -32.54 7.68
CA ALA A 74 -9.83 -33.05 6.77
C ALA A 74 -9.24 -33.50 5.43
N ASN A 75 -8.25 -32.77 4.93
CA ASN A 75 -7.50 -33.08 3.70
C ASN A 75 -5.99 -33.00 3.97
N PRO A 76 -5.30 -34.10 4.28
CA PRO A 76 -3.86 -34.12 4.50
C PRO A 76 -3.02 -33.69 3.29
N ASP A 77 -3.56 -33.81 2.07
CA ASP A 77 -2.87 -33.45 0.83
C ASP A 77 -2.90 -31.95 0.50
N VAL A 78 -3.78 -31.16 1.15
CA VAL A 78 -3.83 -29.71 0.93
C VAL A 78 -2.46 -29.08 1.25
N VAL A 79 -2.00 -28.16 0.38
CA VAL A 79 -0.77 -27.41 0.62
C VAL A 79 -1.12 -26.11 1.29
N ILE A 80 -0.55 -25.84 2.46
CA ILE A 80 -0.71 -24.59 3.20
C ILE A 80 0.61 -23.81 3.14
N CYS A 81 0.57 -22.69 2.45
CA CYS A 81 1.67 -21.74 2.35
C CYS A 81 1.36 -20.47 3.15
N VAL A 82 2.30 -20.03 3.99
CA VAL A 82 2.22 -18.71 4.65
C VAL A 82 3.36 -17.85 4.11
N ALA A 83 3.01 -16.71 3.53
CA ALA A 83 3.94 -15.83 2.86
C ALA A 83 3.94 -14.40 3.43
N GLY A 84 4.91 -13.57 3.03
CA GLY A 84 4.94 -12.15 3.30
C GLY A 84 5.66 -11.74 4.58
N CYS A 85 5.35 -10.52 5.07
CA CYS A 85 6.14 -9.86 6.13
C CYS A 85 6.13 -10.59 7.49
N MET A 86 5.00 -11.21 7.89
CA MET A 86 4.94 -11.97 9.14
C MET A 86 5.72 -13.29 9.01
N ALA A 87 5.62 -13.95 7.85
CA ALA A 87 6.42 -15.13 7.54
C ALA A 87 7.92 -14.81 7.62
N GLN A 88 8.33 -13.69 7.03
CA GLN A 88 9.71 -13.19 7.09
C GLN A 88 10.18 -12.91 8.52
N LYS A 89 9.32 -12.23 9.33
CA LYS A 89 9.66 -11.83 10.69
C LYS A 89 9.78 -13.01 11.66
N ASP A 90 8.80 -13.90 11.59
CA ASP A 90 8.64 -14.94 12.63
C ASP A 90 9.21 -16.32 12.21
N GLY A 91 9.40 -16.58 10.92
CA GLY A 91 10.14 -17.71 10.38
C GLY A 91 9.84 -19.04 11.08
N GLU A 92 10.89 -19.71 11.54
CA GLU A 92 10.80 -21.00 12.23
C GLU A 92 9.93 -20.99 13.51
N LYS A 93 9.79 -19.83 14.18
CA LYS A 93 8.90 -19.70 15.35
C LYS A 93 7.44 -19.88 14.93
N LEU A 94 7.05 -19.28 13.79
CA LEU A 94 5.71 -19.41 13.23
C LEU A 94 5.42 -20.87 12.85
N ARG A 95 6.37 -21.53 12.19
CA ARG A 95 6.25 -22.93 11.79
C ARG A 95 6.11 -23.86 12.99
N LYS A 96 6.93 -23.69 14.04
CA LYS A 96 6.81 -24.49 15.28
C LYS A 96 5.46 -24.35 15.95
N LYS A 97 4.87 -23.15 15.92
CA LYS A 97 3.54 -22.86 16.46
C LYS A 97 2.42 -23.45 15.60
N HIS A 98 2.63 -23.53 14.29
CA HIS A 98 1.65 -23.94 13.30
C HIS A 98 2.20 -25.05 12.39
N PRO A 99 2.35 -26.27 12.92
CA PRO A 99 2.99 -27.39 12.19
C PRO A 99 2.22 -27.85 10.95
N GLN A 100 0.98 -27.41 10.77
CA GLN A 100 0.19 -27.64 9.55
C GLN A 100 0.64 -26.81 8.35
N VAL A 101 1.52 -25.83 8.53
CA VAL A 101 2.06 -25.01 7.45
C VAL A 101 3.17 -25.79 6.74
N ASP A 102 3.01 -25.99 5.45
CA ASP A 102 3.94 -26.74 4.60
C ASP A 102 5.09 -25.86 4.10
N LEU A 103 4.76 -24.67 3.58
CA LEU A 103 5.73 -23.71 3.07
C LEU A 103 5.61 -22.38 3.82
N LEU A 104 6.74 -21.83 4.23
CA LEU A 104 6.81 -20.50 4.83
C LEU A 104 7.79 -19.65 4.03
N LEU A 105 7.27 -18.60 3.38
CA LEU A 105 7.99 -17.79 2.41
C LEU A 105 8.11 -16.34 2.86
N GLY A 106 9.34 -15.89 3.05
CA GLY A 106 9.65 -14.47 3.25
C GLY A 106 9.40 -13.65 2.00
N THR A 107 9.48 -12.34 2.16
CA THR A 107 9.17 -11.36 1.10
C THR A 107 10.13 -11.40 -0.10
N ALA A 108 11.30 -12.03 0.05
CA ALA A 108 12.27 -12.19 -1.02
C ALA A 108 11.95 -13.35 -1.99
N TYR A 109 10.99 -14.20 -1.67
CA TYR A 109 10.72 -15.45 -2.40
C TYR A 109 9.47 -15.44 -3.27
N VAL A 110 8.88 -14.29 -3.52
CA VAL A 110 7.68 -14.16 -4.35
C VAL A 110 7.91 -14.73 -5.76
N ASN A 111 9.05 -14.41 -6.37
CA ASN A 111 9.39 -14.85 -7.73
C ASN A 111 9.81 -16.34 -7.78
N ASP A 112 10.29 -16.88 -6.68
CA ASP A 112 10.72 -18.28 -6.55
C ASP A 112 9.58 -19.25 -6.21
N PHE A 113 8.38 -18.73 -5.94
CA PHE A 113 7.28 -19.53 -5.39
C PHE A 113 6.97 -20.77 -6.22
N LYS A 114 6.86 -20.65 -7.55
CA LYS A 114 6.59 -21.77 -8.47
C LYS A 114 7.60 -22.90 -8.31
N ARG A 115 8.89 -22.58 -8.29
CA ARG A 115 9.98 -23.55 -8.11
C ARG A 115 9.88 -24.24 -6.75
N LEU A 116 9.73 -23.45 -5.67
CA LEU A 116 9.65 -23.95 -4.29
C LEU A 116 8.41 -24.82 -4.06
N LEU A 117 7.28 -24.46 -4.69
CA LEU A 117 6.08 -25.28 -4.65
C LEU A 117 6.29 -26.63 -5.35
N LEU A 118 6.92 -26.66 -6.52
CA LEU A 118 7.21 -27.90 -7.23
C LEU A 118 8.18 -28.81 -6.44
N GLU A 119 9.21 -28.24 -5.82
CA GLU A 119 10.11 -28.97 -4.93
C GLU A 119 9.35 -29.59 -3.75
N PHE A 120 8.47 -28.80 -3.10
CA PHE A 120 7.62 -29.31 -2.02
C PHE A 120 6.70 -30.44 -2.49
N LEU A 121 6.05 -30.29 -3.65
CA LEU A 121 5.12 -31.30 -4.17
C LEU A 121 5.84 -32.63 -4.47
N ALA A 122 7.11 -32.59 -4.87
CA ALA A 122 7.95 -33.76 -5.14
C ALA A 122 8.40 -34.45 -3.83
N GLU A 123 8.85 -33.68 -2.85
CA GLU A 123 9.49 -34.24 -1.63
C GLU A 123 8.52 -34.31 -0.44
N ARG A 124 7.43 -33.54 -0.43
CA ARG A 124 6.50 -33.37 0.69
C ARG A 124 7.18 -33.00 2.02
N LYS A 125 8.30 -32.30 1.92
CA LYS A 125 9.08 -31.83 3.08
C LYS A 125 8.81 -30.35 3.35
N ALA A 126 8.21 -30.08 4.52
CA ALA A 126 7.94 -28.70 4.93
C ALA A 126 9.22 -27.87 5.06
N ALA A 127 9.18 -26.60 4.56
CA ALA A 127 10.36 -25.75 4.48
C ALA A 127 10.06 -24.29 4.84
N VAL A 128 11.12 -23.58 5.25
CA VAL A 128 11.11 -22.16 5.63
C VAL A 128 12.18 -21.43 4.83
N TYR A 129 11.78 -20.42 4.09
CA TYR A 129 12.63 -19.60 3.25
C TYR A 129 12.48 -18.13 3.67
N THR A 130 13.45 -17.61 4.42
CA THR A 130 13.42 -16.25 5.00
C THR A 130 14.74 -15.50 4.90
N ASP A 131 15.64 -15.92 4.02
CA ASP A 131 16.91 -15.23 3.77
C ASP A 131 16.64 -13.98 2.90
N LEU A 132 17.01 -12.79 3.41
CA LEU A 132 16.90 -11.52 2.70
C LEU A 132 18.14 -11.20 1.84
N THR A 133 19.20 -12.00 1.92
CA THR A 133 20.42 -11.78 1.13
C THR A 133 20.31 -12.28 -0.30
N ILE A 134 19.26 -13.06 -0.59
CA ILE A 134 19.01 -13.60 -1.92
C ILE A 134 18.64 -12.44 -2.88
N HIS A 135 19.38 -12.36 -3.98
CA HIS A 135 19.02 -11.45 -5.08
C HIS A 135 17.75 -11.95 -5.74
N GLN A 136 16.67 -11.17 -5.62
CA GLN A 136 15.48 -11.42 -6.42
C GLN A 136 15.79 -11.07 -7.88
N SER A 137 15.56 -12.03 -8.77
CA SER A 137 15.42 -11.74 -10.20
C SER A 137 14.25 -10.75 -10.40
N GLU A 138 14.33 -9.88 -11.39
CA GLU A 138 13.15 -9.14 -11.85
C GLU A 138 12.08 -10.15 -12.28
N PHE A 139 10.82 -9.88 -11.94
CA PHE A 139 9.76 -10.82 -12.28
C PHE A 139 9.43 -10.71 -13.76
N GLU A 140 9.45 -11.83 -14.46
CA GLU A 140 9.17 -11.96 -15.89
C GLU A 140 7.99 -12.93 -16.15
N GLY A 141 7.07 -13.07 -15.22
CA GLY A 141 5.97 -14.04 -15.30
C GLY A 141 4.60 -13.39 -15.51
N HIS A 142 3.60 -14.25 -15.75
CA HIS A 142 2.20 -13.84 -15.81
C HIS A 142 1.68 -13.41 -14.44
N MET A 143 0.97 -12.28 -14.38
CA MET A 143 0.29 -11.78 -13.19
C MET A 143 -1.23 -11.84 -13.38
N VAL A 144 -1.94 -12.24 -12.33
CA VAL A 144 -3.41 -12.19 -12.31
C VAL A 144 -3.85 -11.02 -11.47
N ARG A 145 -4.13 -9.90 -12.12
CA ARG A 145 -4.52 -8.67 -11.44
C ARG A 145 -5.97 -8.75 -10.94
N GLN A 146 -6.23 -8.15 -9.79
CA GLN A 146 -7.56 -8.17 -9.17
C GLN A 146 -8.51 -7.13 -9.77
N SER A 147 -7.99 -5.97 -10.14
CA SER A 147 -8.77 -4.93 -10.84
C SER A 147 -8.79 -5.19 -12.35
N SER A 148 -9.84 -4.74 -13.02
CA SER A 148 -9.96 -4.82 -14.48
C SER A 148 -9.42 -3.57 -15.21
N PHE A 149 -9.06 -2.49 -14.49
CA PHE A 149 -8.65 -1.23 -15.10
C PHE A 149 -7.44 -0.58 -14.41
N ALA A 150 -7.14 -0.95 -13.17
CA ALA A 150 -6.06 -0.38 -12.37
C ALA A 150 -5.01 -1.45 -12.01
N ALA A 151 -3.72 -1.09 -12.05
CA ALA A 151 -2.62 -2.00 -11.80
C ALA A 151 -1.65 -1.47 -10.75
N TRP A 152 -1.22 -2.34 -9.84
CA TRP A 152 -0.12 -2.11 -8.92
C TRP A 152 1.21 -2.39 -9.62
N ILE A 153 2.12 -1.42 -9.61
CA ILE A 153 3.45 -1.54 -10.25
C ILE A 153 4.53 -1.35 -9.18
N PRO A 154 5.07 -2.42 -8.60
CA PRO A 154 6.23 -2.31 -7.72
C PRO A 154 7.42 -1.75 -8.51
N ILE A 155 7.96 -0.61 -8.08
CA ILE A 155 9.14 0.01 -8.70
C ILE A 155 10.41 -0.24 -7.89
N MET A 156 10.26 -0.55 -6.61
CA MET A 156 11.36 -0.83 -5.71
C MET A 156 10.91 -1.67 -4.51
N TYR A 157 11.86 -2.33 -3.86
CA TYR A 157 11.67 -3.14 -2.66
C TYR A 157 12.59 -2.67 -1.55
N GLY A 158 12.18 -2.87 -0.28
CA GLY A 158 12.98 -2.55 0.89
C GLY A 158 13.03 -1.06 1.24
N CYS A 159 13.70 -0.72 2.34
CA CYS A 159 13.80 0.68 2.81
C CYS A 159 15.07 0.86 3.66
N ASN A 160 15.81 1.95 3.40
CA ASN A 160 17.04 2.31 4.12
C ASN A 160 16.83 3.36 5.21
N ASN A 161 15.59 3.77 5.50
CA ASN A 161 15.33 4.87 6.45
C ASN A 161 15.52 4.46 7.92
N PHE A 162 15.31 3.19 8.27
CA PHE A 162 15.45 2.69 9.65
C PHE A 162 14.77 3.57 10.70
N CYS A 163 13.56 4.07 10.38
CA CYS A 163 12.73 4.76 11.37
C CYS A 163 12.55 3.86 12.60
N THR A 164 12.72 4.41 13.81
CA THR A 164 12.85 3.61 15.04
C THR A 164 11.62 2.77 15.40
N TYR A 165 10.45 3.11 14.86
CA TYR A 165 9.19 2.36 15.05
C TYR A 165 8.91 1.34 13.94
N CYS A 166 9.68 1.36 12.84
CA CYS A 166 9.35 0.64 11.62
C CYS A 166 10.05 -0.71 11.53
N ILE A 167 9.28 -1.75 11.18
CA ILE A 167 9.80 -3.11 11.00
C ILE A 167 10.22 -3.39 9.53
N VAL A 168 9.84 -2.53 8.60
CA VAL A 168 10.01 -2.76 7.15
C VAL A 168 11.45 -3.10 6.75
N PRO A 169 12.51 -2.37 7.19
CA PRO A 169 13.88 -2.72 6.82
C PRO A 169 14.30 -4.14 7.22
N TYR A 170 13.69 -4.67 8.27
CA TYR A 170 14.01 -6.00 8.82
C TYR A 170 13.22 -7.13 8.15
N VAL A 171 12.15 -6.80 7.39
CA VAL A 171 11.30 -7.81 6.76
C VAL A 171 11.21 -7.67 5.23
N ARG A 172 11.63 -6.55 4.66
CA ARG A 172 11.74 -6.35 3.20
C ARG A 172 13.15 -6.02 2.73
N GLY A 173 14.11 -5.92 3.67
CA GLY A 173 15.52 -5.71 3.37
C GLY A 173 15.87 -4.27 2.99
N ARG A 174 17.05 -4.14 2.39
CA ARG A 174 17.57 -2.86 1.86
C ARG A 174 16.85 -2.45 0.59
N GLU A 175 16.91 -1.15 0.28
CA GLU A 175 16.36 -0.60 -0.96
C GLU A 175 17.00 -1.27 -2.17
N ARG A 176 16.14 -1.67 -3.11
CA ARG A 176 16.51 -2.21 -4.42
C ARG A 176 15.48 -1.71 -5.42
N SER A 177 15.93 -0.92 -6.35
CA SER A 177 15.11 -0.36 -7.44
C SER A 177 15.09 -1.31 -8.62
N ARG A 178 13.96 -1.39 -9.32
CA ARG A 178 13.85 -2.07 -10.61
C ARG A 178 14.36 -1.13 -11.71
N SER A 179 14.80 -1.69 -12.83
CA SER A 179 15.19 -0.88 -13.98
C SER A 179 13.99 -0.12 -14.56
N ILE A 180 14.23 1.08 -15.11
CA ILE A 180 13.17 1.87 -15.77
C ILE A 180 12.57 1.07 -16.92
N ASP A 181 13.39 0.42 -17.72
CA ASP A 181 12.95 -0.34 -18.89
C ASP A 181 12.03 -1.49 -18.50
N ASN A 182 12.32 -2.21 -17.41
CA ASN A 182 11.46 -3.28 -16.92
C ASN A 182 10.11 -2.76 -16.42
N ILE A 183 10.08 -1.61 -15.69
CA ILE A 183 8.85 -0.96 -15.25
C ILE A 183 8.01 -0.50 -16.45
N VAL A 184 8.64 0.12 -17.44
CA VAL A 184 7.98 0.59 -18.67
C VAL A 184 7.38 -0.59 -19.43
N ALA A 185 8.15 -1.66 -19.64
CA ALA A 185 7.67 -2.86 -20.33
C ALA A 185 6.45 -3.49 -19.62
N GLU A 186 6.45 -3.52 -18.29
CA GLU A 186 5.30 -4.00 -17.51
C GLU A 186 4.06 -3.11 -17.70
N ILE A 187 4.22 -1.79 -17.68
CA ILE A 187 3.11 -0.85 -17.90
C ILE A 187 2.59 -0.97 -19.34
N GLU A 188 3.48 -1.03 -20.34
CA GLU A 188 3.09 -1.20 -21.75
C GLU A 188 2.33 -2.52 -21.99
N ALA A 189 2.75 -3.61 -21.33
CA ALA A 189 2.04 -4.88 -21.40
C ALA A 189 0.65 -4.76 -20.76
N ALA A 190 0.55 -4.14 -19.60
CA ALA A 190 -0.73 -3.95 -18.92
C ALA A 190 -1.67 -3.02 -19.71
N VAL A 191 -1.15 -1.98 -20.38
CA VAL A 191 -1.97 -1.13 -21.28
C VAL A 191 -2.56 -1.96 -22.43
N LYS A 192 -1.79 -2.88 -23.03
CA LYS A 192 -2.30 -3.79 -24.07
C LYS A 192 -3.42 -4.70 -23.57
N ASP A 193 -3.39 -5.05 -22.27
CA ASP A 193 -4.45 -5.82 -21.60
C ASP A 193 -5.65 -4.95 -21.16
N GLY A 194 -5.64 -3.64 -21.48
CA GLY A 194 -6.75 -2.71 -21.21
C GLY A 194 -6.66 -1.94 -19.91
N TYR A 195 -5.57 -2.05 -19.15
CA TYR A 195 -5.36 -1.25 -17.94
C TYR A 195 -5.03 0.20 -18.28
N LYS A 196 -5.55 1.13 -17.48
CA LYS A 196 -5.45 2.58 -17.73
C LYS A 196 -4.90 3.36 -16.56
N GLU A 197 -5.08 2.87 -15.34
CA GLU A 197 -4.61 3.49 -14.12
C GLU A 197 -3.50 2.66 -13.49
N PHE A 198 -2.42 3.31 -13.10
CA PHE A 198 -1.25 2.66 -12.53
C PHE A 198 -0.85 3.30 -11.22
N THR A 199 -0.54 2.49 -10.22
CA THR A 199 0.02 2.99 -8.97
C THR A 199 1.42 2.45 -8.78
N LEU A 200 2.41 3.34 -8.77
CA LEU A 200 3.80 3.00 -8.51
C LEU A 200 3.97 2.70 -7.01
N LEU A 201 4.42 1.48 -6.68
CA LEU A 201 4.55 1.00 -5.32
C LEU A 201 6.01 0.87 -4.88
N GLY A 202 6.24 1.16 -3.61
CA GLY A 202 7.50 0.94 -2.91
C GLY A 202 7.33 1.20 -1.42
N GLN A 203 8.38 1.03 -0.65
CA GLN A 203 8.39 1.41 0.77
C GLN A 203 8.85 2.86 0.99
N ASN A 204 9.47 3.45 -0.03
CA ASN A 204 9.89 4.84 -0.11
C ASN A 204 10.14 5.20 -1.59
N VAL A 205 9.07 5.39 -2.37
CA VAL A 205 9.16 5.55 -3.83
C VAL A 205 10.05 6.71 -4.28
N ASN A 206 10.13 7.77 -3.50
CA ASN A 206 10.96 8.93 -3.84
C ASN A 206 12.45 8.76 -3.49
N SER A 207 12.86 7.57 -3.00
CA SER A 207 14.28 7.16 -2.99
C SER A 207 14.64 6.24 -4.16
N TYR A 208 13.72 5.97 -5.08
CA TYR A 208 13.96 5.15 -6.27
C TYR A 208 15.20 5.60 -7.02
N GLY A 209 16.06 4.66 -7.37
CA GLY A 209 17.30 4.86 -8.12
C GLY A 209 18.50 5.36 -7.31
N LYS A 210 18.35 5.66 -6.02
CA LYS A 210 19.50 6.00 -5.18
C LYS A 210 20.54 4.89 -5.09
N ASP A 211 20.09 3.63 -5.14
CA ASP A 211 20.94 2.45 -5.20
C ASP A 211 21.70 2.31 -6.52
N PHE A 212 21.25 2.97 -7.59
CA PHE A 212 21.98 3.15 -8.86
C PHE A 212 22.91 4.36 -8.86
N GLY A 213 22.91 5.18 -7.79
CA GLY A 213 23.63 6.45 -7.72
C GLY A 213 22.94 7.64 -8.40
N ASP A 214 21.69 7.50 -8.82
CA ASP A 214 20.89 8.55 -9.47
C ASP A 214 19.84 9.12 -8.51
N LYS A 215 20.09 10.33 -8.00
CA LYS A 215 19.18 11.03 -7.08
C LYS A 215 17.89 11.53 -7.74
N ASP A 216 17.87 11.69 -9.05
CA ASP A 216 16.76 12.22 -9.83
C ASP A 216 16.00 11.11 -10.59
N ALA A 217 16.37 9.85 -10.35
CA ALA A 217 15.80 8.69 -11.05
C ALA A 217 14.27 8.60 -10.94
N PHE A 218 13.69 8.93 -9.78
CA PHE A 218 12.24 8.89 -9.63
C PHE A 218 11.54 9.94 -10.51
N ALA A 219 12.06 11.16 -10.59
CA ALA A 219 11.53 12.18 -11.51
C ALA A 219 11.66 11.77 -12.98
N LYS A 220 12.78 11.13 -13.35
CA LYS A 220 12.99 10.56 -14.70
C LYS A 220 12.00 9.45 -14.98
N LEU A 221 11.76 8.56 -14.01
CA LEU A 221 10.76 7.48 -14.15
C LEU A 221 9.36 8.07 -14.35
N LEU A 222 8.94 9.07 -13.56
CA LEU A 222 7.64 9.72 -13.72
C LEU A 222 7.46 10.26 -15.14
N ARG A 223 8.43 11.03 -15.65
CA ARG A 223 8.39 11.56 -17.03
C ARG A 223 8.39 10.46 -18.09
N ARG A 224 9.07 9.34 -17.82
CA ARG A 224 9.14 8.21 -18.76
C ARG A 224 7.85 7.41 -18.86
N VAL A 225 7.15 7.20 -17.73
CA VAL A 225 5.87 6.48 -17.70
C VAL A 225 4.70 7.36 -18.15
N ASP A 226 4.79 8.67 -17.97
CA ASP A 226 3.79 9.64 -18.41
C ASP A 226 3.51 9.60 -19.92
N ILE A 227 4.54 9.36 -20.72
CA ILE A 227 4.45 9.37 -22.20
C ILE A 227 4.06 8.03 -22.80
N ILE A 228 3.74 7.01 -22.01
CA ILE A 228 3.32 5.70 -22.53
C ILE A 228 1.90 5.82 -23.09
N PRO A 229 1.70 5.53 -24.39
CA PRO A 229 0.37 5.63 -25.00
C PRO A 229 -0.63 4.70 -24.33
N GLY A 230 -1.81 5.22 -23.99
CA GLY A 230 -2.90 4.47 -23.33
C GLY A 230 -2.89 4.51 -21.81
N VAL A 231 -1.87 5.08 -21.20
CA VAL A 231 -1.89 5.46 -19.78
C VAL A 231 -2.82 6.66 -19.60
N GLU A 232 -3.72 6.60 -18.64
CA GLU A 232 -4.64 7.69 -18.32
C GLU A 232 -4.37 8.33 -16.96
N ARG A 233 -3.94 7.54 -15.95
CA ARG A 233 -3.59 8.02 -14.61
C ARG A 233 -2.44 7.24 -14.00
N ILE A 234 -1.54 7.97 -13.38
CA ILE A 234 -0.43 7.40 -12.61
C ILE A 234 -0.46 8.00 -11.21
N HIS A 235 -0.58 7.11 -10.22
CA HIS A 235 -0.41 7.42 -8.81
C HIS A 235 0.93 6.87 -8.31
N TYR A 236 1.39 7.39 -7.19
CA TYR A 236 2.51 6.82 -6.46
C TYR A 236 2.24 6.89 -4.96
N MET A 237 2.71 5.91 -4.22
CA MET A 237 2.42 5.80 -2.79
C MET A 237 3.69 5.60 -1.96
N THR A 238 3.61 6.03 -0.71
CA THR A 238 4.65 5.81 0.31
C THR A 238 5.92 6.61 0.03
N SER A 239 5.79 7.94 0.03
CA SER A 239 6.92 8.87 -0.01
C SER A 239 7.49 9.13 1.38
N HIS A 240 8.76 9.53 1.45
CA HIS A 240 9.36 10.03 2.68
C HIS A 240 9.70 11.51 2.52
N PRO A 241 9.25 12.40 3.43
CA PRO A 241 9.46 13.86 3.28
C PRO A 241 10.91 14.28 3.07
N ARG A 242 11.86 13.60 3.73
CA ARG A 242 13.31 13.87 3.56
C ARG A 242 13.79 13.66 2.12
N ASP A 243 13.20 12.70 1.42
CA ASP A 243 13.64 12.25 0.11
C ASP A 243 12.82 12.88 -1.04
N MET A 244 11.81 13.72 -0.72
CA MET A 244 11.05 14.46 -1.72
C MET A 244 11.87 15.63 -2.25
N SER A 245 12.28 15.53 -3.50
CA SER A 245 13.08 16.58 -4.17
C SER A 245 12.19 17.55 -4.96
N GLU A 246 12.72 18.74 -5.22
CA GLU A 246 12.07 19.73 -6.08
C GLU A 246 11.86 19.19 -7.50
N GLU A 247 12.78 18.35 -8.01
CA GLU A 247 12.65 17.72 -9.34
C GLU A 247 11.47 16.75 -9.42
N VAL A 248 11.17 16.00 -8.35
CA VAL A 248 9.97 15.16 -8.31
C VAL A 248 8.70 16.02 -8.33
N ILE A 249 8.68 17.12 -7.57
CA ILE A 249 7.52 18.03 -7.54
C ILE A 249 7.30 18.67 -8.91
N LYS A 250 8.38 19.10 -9.59
CA LYS A 250 8.31 19.62 -10.97
C LYS A 250 7.81 18.57 -11.94
N ALA A 251 8.30 17.33 -11.85
CA ALA A 251 7.81 16.24 -12.70
C ALA A 251 6.30 16.02 -12.55
N VAL A 252 5.78 16.07 -11.31
CA VAL A 252 4.32 15.97 -11.07
C VAL A 252 3.58 17.17 -11.68
N ALA A 253 4.16 18.38 -11.64
CA ALA A 253 3.55 19.58 -12.21
C ALA A 253 3.57 19.62 -13.75
N GLU A 254 4.55 18.98 -14.38
CA GLU A 254 4.80 18.99 -15.82
C GLU A 254 4.09 17.84 -16.56
N CYS A 255 3.90 16.69 -15.90
CA CYS A 255 3.38 15.47 -16.49
C CYS A 255 1.85 15.48 -16.53
N GLU A 256 1.27 15.08 -17.65
CA GLU A 256 -0.18 15.11 -17.89
C GLU A 256 -0.93 14.01 -17.11
N HIS A 257 -0.34 12.81 -17.00
CA HIS A 257 -1.00 11.63 -16.44
C HIS A 257 -0.64 11.38 -14.98
N ILE A 258 0.38 12.07 -14.44
CA ILE A 258 0.75 11.94 -13.02
C ILE A 258 -0.29 12.70 -12.18
N CYS A 259 -0.90 12.00 -11.24
CA CYS A 259 -1.94 12.58 -10.40
C CYS A 259 -1.36 13.49 -9.30
N GLU A 260 -2.01 14.63 -9.08
CA GLU A 260 -1.58 15.70 -8.16
C GLU A 260 -1.88 15.36 -6.69
N ASN A 261 -1.59 14.12 -6.30
CA ASN A 261 -1.81 13.60 -4.93
C ASN A 261 -0.46 13.27 -4.29
N PHE A 262 -0.08 14.02 -3.26
CA PHE A 262 1.15 13.82 -2.52
C PHE A 262 0.87 13.13 -1.18
N HIS A 263 1.23 11.85 -1.07
CA HIS A 263 1.24 11.19 0.23
C HIS A 263 2.59 11.43 0.93
N LEU A 264 2.59 12.34 1.92
CA LEU A 264 3.78 12.79 2.65
C LEU A 264 3.66 12.47 4.15
N PRO A 265 3.96 11.24 4.59
CA PRO A 265 3.84 10.82 5.99
C PRO A 265 4.77 11.62 6.92
N PHE A 266 4.27 12.64 7.63
CA PHE A 266 5.09 13.43 8.54
C PHE A 266 5.27 12.78 9.92
N GLN A 267 4.37 11.91 10.34
CA GLN A 267 4.38 11.08 11.55
C GLN A 267 4.19 11.83 12.86
N ALA A 268 4.89 12.95 13.10
CA ALA A 268 4.78 13.80 14.29
C ALA A 268 5.17 15.24 13.94
N GLY A 269 4.61 16.23 14.67
CA GLY A 269 4.89 17.65 14.46
C GLY A 269 6.09 18.18 15.24
N SER A 270 6.47 17.53 16.34
CA SER A 270 7.63 17.93 17.13
C SER A 270 8.93 17.47 16.50
N SER A 271 9.87 18.41 16.31
CA SER A 271 11.21 18.11 15.80
C SER A 271 11.98 17.17 16.70
N GLU A 272 11.76 17.20 18.03
CA GLU A 272 12.37 16.25 18.98
C GLU A 272 11.81 14.84 18.78
N ILE A 273 10.49 14.68 18.63
CA ILE A 273 9.87 13.38 18.34
C ILE A 273 10.32 12.85 16.98
N LEU A 274 10.40 13.68 15.96
CA LEU A 274 10.93 13.31 14.63
C LEU A 274 12.39 12.82 14.73
N ARG A 275 13.23 13.49 15.51
CA ARG A 275 14.61 13.05 15.79
C ARG A 275 14.64 11.68 16.46
N ARG A 276 13.82 11.45 17.47
CA ARG A 276 13.68 10.14 18.16
C ARG A 276 13.13 9.05 17.27
N MET A 277 12.26 9.40 16.34
CA MET A 277 11.74 8.52 15.29
C MET A 277 12.78 8.22 14.20
N ASN A 278 13.95 8.90 14.18
CA ASN A 278 14.97 8.82 13.12
C ASN A 278 14.42 9.24 11.74
N ARG A 279 13.67 10.35 11.70
CA ARG A 279 13.05 10.81 10.44
C ARG A 279 14.00 11.66 9.57
N GLY A 280 15.04 12.26 10.13
CA GLY A 280 16.08 13.01 9.39
C GLY A 280 15.60 14.35 8.83
N TYR A 281 14.51 14.92 9.35
CA TYR A 281 14.03 16.27 9.06
C TYR A 281 13.32 16.87 10.28
N THR A 282 13.11 18.20 10.27
CA THR A 282 12.39 18.94 11.32
C THR A 282 11.01 19.38 10.86
N LYS A 283 10.18 19.87 11.80
CA LYS A 283 8.88 20.48 11.53
C LYS A 283 8.95 21.56 10.45
N GLU A 284 9.94 22.47 10.58
CA GLU A 284 10.12 23.60 9.68
C GLU A 284 10.42 23.12 8.25
N LYS A 285 11.33 22.16 8.09
CA LYS A 285 11.65 21.57 6.78
C LYS A 285 10.44 20.87 6.14
N TYR A 286 9.61 20.24 6.96
CA TYR A 286 8.37 19.66 6.46
C TYR A 286 7.40 20.73 5.94
N LEU A 287 7.20 21.80 6.70
CA LEU A 287 6.34 22.91 6.28
C LEU A 287 6.89 23.66 5.04
N GLU A 288 8.22 23.80 4.93
CA GLU A 288 8.87 24.30 3.72
C GLU A 288 8.60 23.43 2.50
N LEU A 289 8.70 22.10 2.67
CA LEU A 289 8.35 21.15 1.61
C LEU A 289 6.90 21.30 1.16
N VAL A 290 5.95 21.43 2.09
CA VAL A 290 4.54 21.66 1.77
C VAL A 290 4.33 22.95 0.98
N LYS A 291 5.03 24.04 1.38
CA LYS A 291 5.01 25.30 0.62
C LYS A 291 5.55 25.12 -0.79
N LEU A 292 6.63 24.34 -0.94
CA LEU A 292 7.23 24.07 -2.24
C LEU A 292 6.27 23.25 -3.14
N VAL A 293 5.58 22.22 -2.60
CA VAL A 293 4.55 21.48 -3.33
C VAL A 293 3.47 22.44 -3.84
N ARG A 294 2.91 23.27 -2.96
CA ARG A 294 1.84 24.22 -3.33
C ARG A 294 2.29 25.32 -4.30
N LYS A 295 3.58 25.66 -4.32
CA LYS A 295 4.15 26.61 -5.28
C LYS A 295 4.10 26.06 -6.71
N TYR A 296 4.45 24.78 -6.90
CA TYR A 296 4.50 24.15 -8.23
C TYR A 296 3.17 23.52 -8.63
N VAL A 297 2.42 23.00 -7.66
CA VAL A 297 1.14 22.32 -7.85
C VAL A 297 0.11 22.91 -6.88
N PRO A 298 -0.49 24.08 -7.18
CA PRO A 298 -1.37 24.81 -6.25
C PRO A 298 -2.56 24.00 -5.76
N ASP A 299 -3.16 23.19 -6.63
CA ASP A 299 -4.34 22.36 -6.35
C ASP A 299 -4.00 20.96 -5.84
N ALA A 300 -2.73 20.71 -5.50
CA ALA A 300 -2.30 19.43 -4.97
C ALA A 300 -3.06 19.06 -3.71
N THR A 301 -3.53 17.80 -3.66
CA THR A 301 -3.96 17.21 -2.40
C THR A 301 -2.75 16.64 -1.67
N ILE A 302 -2.71 16.86 -0.35
CA ILE A 302 -1.66 16.33 0.51
C ILE A 302 -2.32 15.42 1.54
N THR A 303 -1.84 14.18 1.57
CA THR A 303 -2.27 13.17 2.54
C THR A 303 -1.07 12.75 3.39
N THR A 304 -1.33 12.18 4.57
CA THR A 304 -0.25 11.88 5.52
C THR A 304 -0.58 10.70 6.44
N ASP A 305 0.46 10.21 7.14
CA ASP A 305 0.35 9.33 8.29
C ASP A 305 0.78 10.06 9.55
N ILE A 306 0.09 9.82 10.66
CA ILE A 306 0.38 10.43 11.96
C ILE A 306 0.35 9.36 13.05
N ILE A 307 1.38 9.33 13.89
CA ILE A 307 1.48 8.44 15.04
C ILE A 307 1.46 9.26 16.32
N VAL A 308 0.44 9.08 17.16
CA VAL A 308 0.35 9.72 18.47
C VAL A 308 0.84 8.80 19.58
N GLY A 309 1.38 9.39 20.63
CA GLY A 309 1.87 8.67 21.81
C GLY A 309 3.13 7.88 21.57
N PHE A 310 4.02 8.38 20.74
CA PHE A 310 5.37 7.83 20.59
C PHE A 310 6.11 7.90 21.95
N PRO A 311 7.04 6.96 22.26
CA PRO A 311 7.71 6.97 23.58
C PRO A 311 8.34 8.32 23.90
N GLY A 312 7.95 8.90 25.05
CA GLY A 312 8.39 10.21 25.56
C GLY A 312 7.78 11.42 24.89
N GLU A 313 6.72 11.25 24.09
CA GLU A 313 5.93 12.38 23.58
C GLU A 313 5.23 13.10 24.72
N THR A 314 5.49 14.41 24.89
CA THR A 314 4.83 15.28 25.85
C THR A 314 3.52 15.85 25.30
N GLU A 315 2.79 16.62 26.09
CA GLU A 315 1.61 17.33 25.59
C GLU A 315 2.00 18.45 24.62
N GLU A 316 3.09 19.14 24.88
CA GLU A 316 3.64 20.20 24.01
C GLU A 316 4.05 19.61 22.66
N ASP A 317 4.70 18.43 22.61
CA ASP A 317 5.04 17.73 21.37
C ASP A 317 3.79 17.36 20.56
N PHE A 318 2.72 16.96 21.25
CA PHE A 318 1.45 16.65 20.60
C PHE A 318 0.76 17.91 20.06
N GLU A 319 0.77 19.03 20.81
CA GLU A 319 0.24 20.30 20.32
C GLU A 319 1.00 20.80 19.06
N GLU A 320 2.30 20.58 18.96
CA GLU A 320 3.04 20.84 17.73
C GLU A 320 2.55 19.96 16.56
N THR A 321 2.14 18.72 16.83
CA THR A 321 1.52 17.85 15.81
C THR A 321 0.18 18.42 15.34
N LEU A 322 -0.68 18.88 16.25
CA LEU A 322 -1.93 19.54 15.88
C LEU A 322 -1.69 20.85 15.10
N ASP A 323 -0.65 21.60 15.45
CA ASP A 323 -0.27 22.83 14.76
C ASP A 323 0.10 22.55 13.30
N VAL A 324 0.91 21.52 13.02
CA VAL A 324 1.20 21.09 11.62
C VAL A 324 -0.07 20.72 10.88
N VAL A 325 -1.00 19.98 11.52
CA VAL A 325 -2.27 19.59 10.90
C VAL A 325 -3.12 20.81 10.53
N ARG A 326 -3.15 21.86 11.41
CA ARG A 326 -3.86 23.13 11.12
C ARG A 326 -3.21 23.89 9.98
N GLN A 327 -1.86 24.02 9.97
CA GLN A 327 -1.13 24.79 8.97
C GLN A 327 -1.19 24.14 7.58
N VAL A 328 -1.09 22.81 7.50
CA VAL A 328 -1.10 22.08 6.23
C VAL A 328 -2.51 21.90 5.70
N GLY A 329 -3.51 21.62 6.54
CA GLY A 329 -4.86 21.34 6.11
C GLY A 329 -4.91 20.09 5.20
N PHE A 330 -4.43 18.95 5.72
CA PHE A 330 -4.42 17.70 4.95
C PHE A 330 -5.80 17.30 4.46
N THR A 331 -5.87 16.83 3.22
CA THR A 331 -7.11 16.31 2.63
C THR A 331 -7.54 15.02 3.34
N SER A 332 -6.57 14.19 3.70
CA SER A 332 -6.79 12.96 4.48
C SER A 332 -5.56 12.64 5.31
N ALA A 333 -5.76 12.00 6.46
CA ALA A 333 -4.67 11.47 7.28
C ALA A 333 -5.03 10.09 7.83
N TYR A 334 -4.06 9.17 7.74
CA TYR A 334 -4.13 7.90 8.47
C TYR A 334 -3.52 8.11 9.86
N THR A 335 -4.34 8.01 10.88
CA THR A 335 -3.97 8.32 12.27
C THR A 335 -3.83 7.03 13.08
N PHE A 336 -2.74 6.92 13.82
CA PHE A 336 -2.40 5.72 14.57
C PHE A 336 -1.98 6.03 16.01
N ILE A 337 -2.33 5.16 16.93
CA ILE A 337 -1.67 5.09 18.24
C ILE A 337 -0.36 4.33 18.06
N TYR A 338 0.75 4.86 18.62
CA TYR A 338 1.99 4.10 18.67
C TYR A 338 1.77 2.76 19.38
N SER A 339 2.11 1.67 18.69
CA SER A 339 2.08 0.30 19.20
C SER A 339 3.49 -0.30 19.17
N LYS A 340 3.91 -0.92 20.27
CA LYS A 340 5.19 -1.60 20.37
C LYS A 340 5.30 -2.71 19.34
N ARG A 341 6.40 -2.73 18.58
CA ARG A 341 6.70 -3.81 17.64
C ARG A 341 7.98 -4.51 18.03
N SER A 342 7.87 -5.79 18.32
CA SER A 342 9.04 -6.61 18.61
C SER A 342 10.06 -6.51 17.49
N GLY A 343 11.33 -6.30 17.84
CA GLY A 343 12.43 -6.15 16.89
C GLY A 343 12.75 -4.70 16.52
N THR A 344 11.91 -3.72 16.88
CA THR A 344 12.18 -2.30 16.57
C THR A 344 12.86 -1.59 17.74
N PRO A 345 13.72 -0.56 17.47
CA PRO A 345 14.34 0.25 18.54
C PRO A 345 13.32 0.92 19.46
N ALA A 346 12.23 1.48 18.92
CA ALA A 346 11.21 2.17 19.70
C ALA A 346 10.48 1.26 20.70
N ALA A 347 10.43 -0.04 20.46
CA ALA A 347 9.83 -0.99 21.39
C ALA A 347 10.62 -1.12 22.70
N LYS A 348 11.93 -0.80 22.67
CA LYS A 348 12.85 -0.85 23.81
C LYS A 348 13.00 0.49 24.51
N MET A 349 12.45 1.58 23.95
CA MET A 349 12.51 2.90 24.57
C MET A 349 11.71 2.92 25.90
N GLU A 350 12.28 3.60 26.86
CA GLU A 350 11.61 3.96 28.10
C GLU A 350 10.56 5.05 27.87
N ASN A 351 9.86 5.50 28.91
CA ASN A 351 8.86 6.57 28.86
C ASN A 351 7.72 6.30 27.84
N GLN A 352 7.20 5.09 27.84
CA GLN A 352 6.02 4.75 27.06
C GLN A 352 4.80 5.54 27.53
N VAL A 353 4.14 6.24 26.62
CA VAL A 353 2.94 7.02 26.90
C VAL A 353 1.79 6.07 27.31
N PRO A 354 1.04 6.37 28.38
CA PRO A 354 -0.12 5.57 28.80
C PRO A 354 -1.20 5.47 27.71
N LEU A 355 -1.88 4.33 27.63
CA LEU A 355 -2.90 4.09 26.59
C LEU A 355 -4.06 5.10 26.65
N ALA A 356 -4.46 5.52 27.86
CA ALA A 356 -5.52 6.53 28.04
C ALA A 356 -5.15 7.86 27.37
N VAL A 357 -3.90 8.33 27.58
CA VAL A 357 -3.38 9.56 26.96
C VAL A 357 -3.30 9.42 25.45
N LYS A 358 -2.80 8.28 24.94
CA LYS A 358 -2.77 8.02 23.49
C LYS A 358 -4.16 8.08 22.86
N LYS A 359 -5.18 7.51 23.50
CA LYS A 359 -6.57 7.53 23.01
C LYS A 359 -7.14 8.94 23.00
N GLU A 360 -6.90 9.69 24.06
CA GLU A 360 -7.32 11.09 24.15
C GLU A 360 -6.70 11.93 23.03
N ARG A 361 -5.38 11.86 22.84
CA ARG A 361 -4.67 12.54 21.76
C ARG A 361 -5.18 12.12 20.38
N LEU A 362 -5.41 10.82 20.17
CA LEU A 362 -5.96 10.34 18.90
C LEU A 362 -7.33 10.95 18.61
N ASN A 363 -8.22 11.04 19.60
CA ASN A 363 -9.55 11.60 19.42
C ASN A 363 -9.48 13.09 19.05
N ARG A 364 -8.62 13.89 19.71
CA ARG A 364 -8.41 15.31 19.36
C ARG A 364 -7.87 15.46 17.95
N LEU A 365 -6.87 14.65 17.59
CA LEU A 365 -6.31 14.65 16.24
C LEU A 365 -7.36 14.32 15.17
N MET A 366 -8.15 13.26 15.42
CA MET A 366 -9.20 12.86 14.47
C MET A 366 -10.28 13.93 14.31
N ALA A 367 -10.68 14.61 15.39
CA ALA A 367 -11.65 15.71 15.33
C ALA A 367 -11.14 16.84 14.41
N LEU A 368 -9.91 17.30 14.63
CA LEU A 368 -9.28 18.34 13.81
C LEU A 368 -9.10 17.90 12.35
N GLN A 369 -8.66 16.67 12.11
CA GLN A 369 -8.48 16.16 10.76
C GLN A 369 -9.81 16.01 10.00
N ASN A 370 -10.88 15.60 10.69
CA ASN A 370 -12.21 15.50 10.08
C ASN A 370 -12.72 16.86 9.60
N GLU A 371 -12.46 17.92 10.38
CA GLU A 371 -12.78 19.30 9.95
C GLU A 371 -12.00 19.70 8.71
N ASN A 372 -10.69 19.39 8.66
CA ASN A 372 -9.85 19.68 7.49
C ASN A 372 -10.33 18.91 6.26
N SER A 373 -10.64 17.62 6.41
CA SER A 373 -11.12 16.80 5.30
C SER A 373 -12.44 17.34 4.74
N LEU A 374 -13.38 17.72 5.63
CA LEU A 374 -14.63 18.32 5.21
C LEU A 374 -14.41 19.63 4.44
N LYS A 375 -13.60 20.55 4.98
CA LYS A 375 -13.24 21.81 4.33
C LYS A 375 -12.60 21.62 2.94
N CYS A 376 -11.78 20.57 2.78
CA CYS A 376 -11.20 20.24 1.47
C CYS A 376 -12.27 19.76 0.48
N HIS A 377 -13.21 18.94 0.93
CA HIS A 377 -14.29 18.44 0.09
C HIS A 377 -15.33 19.53 -0.23
N GLU A 378 -15.61 20.44 0.70
CA GLU A 378 -16.52 21.57 0.47
C GLU A 378 -16.07 22.48 -0.67
N LYS A 379 -14.75 22.60 -0.91
CA LYS A 379 -14.20 23.35 -2.05
C LYS A 379 -14.61 22.78 -3.41
N LEU A 380 -14.96 21.49 -3.47
CA LEU A 380 -15.39 20.84 -4.70
C LEU A 380 -16.85 21.08 -5.02
N VAL A 381 -17.67 21.51 -4.05
CA VAL A 381 -19.10 21.75 -4.25
C VAL A 381 -19.31 22.85 -5.30
N GLY A 382 -20.19 22.56 -6.27
CA GLY A 382 -20.44 23.41 -7.43
C GLY A 382 -19.46 23.23 -8.60
N GLN A 383 -18.37 22.48 -8.41
CA GLN A 383 -17.42 22.18 -9.48
C GLN A 383 -17.84 20.90 -10.25
N THR A 384 -17.51 20.85 -11.53
CA THR A 384 -17.53 19.62 -12.32
C THR A 384 -16.14 18.99 -12.30
N VAL A 385 -16.05 17.75 -11.84
CA VAL A 385 -14.78 17.02 -11.71
C VAL A 385 -14.79 15.77 -12.56
N GLU A 386 -13.64 15.44 -13.16
CA GLU A 386 -13.43 14.17 -13.84
C GLU A 386 -13.22 13.06 -12.80
N VAL A 387 -14.02 12.01 -12.90
CA VAL A 387 -14.00 10.84 -12.03
C VAL A 387 -13.75 9.59 -12.85
N LEU A 388 -12.86 8.72 -12.40
CA LEU A 388 -12.73 7.38 -12.95
C LEU A 388 -13.69 6.42 -12.23
N ALA A 389 -14.62 5.81 -12.96
CA ALA A 389 -15.64 4.94 -12.39
C ALA A 389 -15.03 3.63 -11.89
N GLU A 390 -15.15 3.33 -10.60
CA GLU A 390 -14.62 2.10 -9.97
C GLU A 390 -15.66 0.98 -9.91
N GLY A 391 -16.95 1.34 -9.99
CA GLY A 391 -18.06 0.38 -10.03
C GLY A 391 -19.29 0.83 -9.27
N PRO A 392 -20.37 0.07 -9.36
CA PRO A 392 -21.58 0.32 -8.59
C PRO A 392 -21.39 -0.07 -7.12
N SER A 393 -22.08 0.64 -6.21
CA SER A 393 -22.16 0.24 -4.80
C SER A 393 -22.73 -1.16 -4.64
N LYS A 394 -22.50 -1.80 -3.49
CA LYS A 394 -23.05 -3.15 -3.20
C LYS A 394 -24.57 -3.21 -3.36
N GLN A 395 -25.27 -2.13 -3.06
CA GLN A 395 -26.74 -2.00 -3.19
C GLN A 395 -27.18 -1.62 -4.60
N LYS A 396 -26.23 -1.35 -5.52
CA LYS A 396 -26.49 -0.90 -6.89
C LYS A 396 -27.40 0.33 -7.00
N THR A 397 -27.28 1.26 -6.05
CA THR A 397 -28.07 2.51 -6.03
C THR A 397 -27.23 3.72 -6.49
N VAL A 398 -25.93 3.66 -6.33
CA VAL A 398 -24.99 4.70 -6.74
C VAL A 398 -23.76 4.08 -7.40
N TRP A 399 -23.17 4.81 -8.32
CA TRP A 399 -21.81 4.61 -8.77
C TRP A 399 -20.82 5.22 -7.79
N ASN A 400 -19.63 4.68 -7.75
CA ASN A 400 -18.50 5.28 -7.06
C ASN A 400 -17.29 5.37 -8.00
N GLY A 401 -16.42 6.32 -7.72
CA GLY A 401 -15.16 6.52 -8.44
C GLY A 401 -14.31 7.58 -7.74
N ARG A 402 -13.12 7.82 -8.28
CA ARG A 402 -12.18 8.77 -7.71
C ARG A 402 -11.78 9.84 -8.70
N THR A 403 -11.59 11.06 -8.17
CA THR A 403 -10.91 12.13 -8.90
C THR A 403 -9.41 11.83 -9.03
N ARG A 404 -8.70 12.55 -9.90
CA ARG A 404 -7.23 12.50 -9.99
C ARG A 404 -6.54 12.75 -8.64
N THR A 405 -7.12 13.61 -7.84
CA THR A 405 -6.61 13.97 -6.50
C THR A 405 -7.04 13.01 -5.39
N GLY A 406 -7.76 11.92 -5.73
CA GLY A 406 -8.10 10.82 -4.83
C GLY A 406 -9.40 11.00 -4.04
N ALA A 407 -10.19 12.07 -4.27
CA ALA A 407 -11.48 12.26 -3.62
C ALA A 407 -12.47 11.17 -4.09
N LEU A 408 -13.12 10.50 -3.14
CA LEU A 408 -14.18 9.53 -3.44
C LEU A 408 -15.46 10.29 -3.81
N VAL A 409 -16.00 10.00 -4.98
CA VAL A 409 -17.22 10.59 -5.52
C VAL A 409 -18.31 9.52 -5.63
N LEU A 410 -19.52 9.85 -5.17
CA LEU A 410 -20.70 9.02 -5.37
C LEU A 410 -21.71 9.78 -6.22
N TRP A 411 -22.31 9.10 -7.21
CA TRP A 411 -23.40 9.66 -8.02
C TRP A 411 -24.48 8.60 -8.28
N PRO A 412 -25.76 9.00 -8.48
CA PRO A 412 -26.87 8.05 -8.68
C PRO A 412 -26.66 7.15 -9.90
N ILE A 413 -27.13 5.92 -9.82
CA ILE A 413 -27.35 5.06 -10.99
C ILE A 413 -28.68 5.53 -11.58
N GLU A 414 -28.56 6.37 -12.61
CA GLU A 414 -29.70 6.74 -13.47
C GLU A 414 -29.77 5.75 -14.64
N ASP A 415 -30.57 6.04 -15.68
CA ASP A 415 -30.70 5.18 -16.87
C ASP A 415 -29.40 5.00 -17.68
N LYS A 416 -28.33 5.70 -17.32
CA LYS A 416 -27.01 5.64 -17.96
C LYS A 416 -26.13 4.63 -17.24
N GLN A 417 -25.75 3.57 -17.96
CA GLN A 417 -24.74 2.64 -17.48
C GLN A 417 -23.34 3.12 -17.84
N TYR A 418 -22.41 2.98 -16.90
CA TYR A 418 -20.99 3.26 -17.10
C TYR A 418 -20.20 1.97 -17.08
N GLU A 419 -19.06 1.98 -17.74
CA GLU A 419 -18.07 0.89 -17.63
C GLU A 419 -17.08 1.18 -16.50
N VAL A 420 -16.61 0.13 -15.84
CA VAL A 420 -15.53 0.26 -14.85
C VAL A 420 -14.27 0.73 -15.59
N GLY A 421 -13.60 1.75 -15.06
CA GLY A 421 -12.47 2.43 -15.72
C GLY A 421 -12.88 3.52 -16.72
N GLN A 422 -14.18 3.84 -16.86
CA GLN A 422 -14.65 4.96 -17.69
C GLN A 422 -14.46 6.28 -16.98
N LYS A 423 -14.03 7.31 -17.70
CA LYS A 423 -14.05 8.71 -17.22
C LYS A 423 -15.44 9.26 -17.28
N VAL A 424 -15.89 9.88 -16.20
CA VAL A 424 -17.22 10.47 -16.04
C VAL A 424 -17.06 11.86 -15.44
N ASN A 425 -17.70 12.86 -16.04
CA ASN A 425 -17.79 14.18 -15.45
C ASN A 425 -18.92 14.21 -14.43
N VAL A 426 -18.61 14.62 -13.20
CA VAL A 426 -19.59 14.69 -12.11
C VAL A 426 -19.62 16.10 -11.54
N GLN A 427 -20.78 16.75 -11.58
CA GLN A 427 -21.01 18.02 -10.89
C GLN A 427 -21.26 17.72 -9.40
N ILE A 428 -20.40 18.27 -8.53
CA ILE A 428 -20.48 18.03 -7.11
C ILE A 428 -21.54 18.91 -6.46
N GLU A 429 -22.48 18.29 -5.78
CA GLU A 429 -23.62 18.93 -5.13
C GLU A 429 -23.48 19.01 -3.61
N ALA A 430 -22.79 18.04 -3.00
CA ALA A 430 -22.65 17.95 -1.55
C ALA A 430 -21.31 17.34 -1.13
N ALA A 431 -20.80 17.82 0.00
CA ALA A 431 -19.58 17.32 0.63
C ALA A 431 -19.86 16.61 1.96
N GLN A 432 -19.09 15.58 2.23
CA GLN A 432 -19.01 14.90 3.52
C GLN A 432 -17.53 14.75 3.91
N THR A 433 -17.26 14.41 5.15
CA THR A 433 -15.88 14.23 5.65
C THR A 433 -15.02 13.27 4.80
N TRP A 434 -15.62 12.19 4.27
CA TRP A 434 -14.90 11.11 3.61
C TRP A 434 -15.18 10.95 2.12
N LEU A 435 -16.14 11.69 1.60
CA LEU A 435 -16.57 11.61 0.20
C LEU A 435 -17.35 12.86 -0.21
N VAL A 436 -17.53 13.00 -1.51
CA VAL A 436 -18.44 13.98 -2.10
C VAL A 436 -19.55 13.29 -2.89
N LYS A 437 -20.66 13.96 -3.07
CA LYS A 437 -21.80 13.48 -3.85
C LYS A 437 -22.11 14.45 -4.97
N GLY A 438 -22.53 13.94 -6.10
CA GLY A 438 -22.86 14.77 -7.23
C GLY A 438 -23.75 14.05 -8.23
N LYS A 439 -23.90 14.66 -9.38
CA LYS A 439 -24.67 14.16 -10.51
C LYS A 439 -23.77 14.10 -11.74
N ALA A 440 -23.82 13.00 -12.47
CA ALA A 440 -23.10 12.90 -13.74
C ALA A 440 -23.66 13.92 -14.74
N VAL A 441 -22.76 14.60 -15.44
CA VAL A 441 -23.09 15.57 -16.50
C VAL A 441 -22.38 15.15 -17.79
N ASP A 442 -23.00 15.52 -18.93
CA ASP A 442 -22.46 15.15 -20.25
C ASP A 442 -21.23 16.00 -20.61
#